data_51f683f58fe3d156f95560a79851ab26
#
_entry.id   51f683f58fe3d156f95560a79851ab26
#
_cell.length_a   1.000
_cell.length_b   1.000
_cell.length_c   1.000
_cell.angle_alpha   90.00
_cell.angle_beta   90.00
_cell.angle_gamma   90.00
#
_symmetry.space_group_name_H-M   'P 1'
#
loop_
_entity.id
_entity.type
_entity.pdbx_description
1 polymer ?
#
loop_
_entity_poly.entity_id
_entity_poly.type
_entity_poly.pdbx_seq_one_letter_code
_entity_poly.pdbx_strand_id
1 'polypeptide(L)' 'MERVIMTNQWEVLDAVERDSSKLGGVWVFRGTRVPVSALFENLLDGATIDEFLSWFPGVEKAQVEAVLEHELQSLSLAG' A
#
# COMPACT_ATOMS: atom_id res chain seq x y z
N MET A 1 19.31 12.51 14.90
CA MET A 1 18.78 12.30 14.62
C MET A 1 18.04 11.90 14.13
N GLU A 2 17.99 11.79 13.89
CA GLU A 2 17.40 11.35 13.48
C GLU A 2 16.74 10.96 12.75
N ARG A 3 16.60 10.81 12.62
CA ARG A 3 16.07 10.30 11.98
C ARG A 3 15.25 10.12 11.33
N VAL A 4 15.16 10.17 11.17
CA VAL A 4 14.54 9.90 10.43
C VAL A 4 13.68 9.58 9.91
N ILE A 5 13.36 9.56 9.81
CA ILE A 5 12.65 9.43 9.21
C ILE A 5 11.95 8.83 8.62
N MET A 6 11.92 8.49 8.68
CA MET A 6 11.41 8.07 7.88
C MET A 6 10.33 7.99 7.26
N THR A 7 10.13 7.83 7.04
CA THR A 7 9.44 8.19 5.90
C THR A 7 8.27 7.34 5.50
N ASN A 8 8.35 6.03 5.39
CA ASN A 8 7.23 5.17 5.08
C ASN A 8 6.45 4.87 6.35
N GLN A 9 5.75 5.83 6.83
CA GLN A 9 5.01 5.67 8.07
C GLN A 9 3.63 5.09 7.75
N TRP A 10 3.65 3.83 7.36
CA TRP A 10 2.44 3.12 7.00
C TRP A 10 1.45 3.06 8.14
N GLU A 11 1.94 3.14 9.38
CA GLU A 11 1.09 3.04 10.57
C GLU A 11 0.03 4.14 10.63
N VAL A 12 0.29 5.30 10.01
CA VAL A 12 -0.65 6.41 10.05
C VAL A 12 -1.53 6.48 8.81
N LEU A 13 -1.41 5.51 7.90
CA LEU A 13 -2.16 5.53 6.67
C LEU A 13 -3.42 4.66 6.82
N ASP A 14 -4.58 5.29 6.79
CA ASP A 14 -5.84 4.59 7.02
C ASP A 14 -6.13 3.51 5.97
N ALA A 15 -5.54 3.62 4.79
CA ALA A 15 -5.79 2.67 3.71
C ALA A 15 -5.23 1.28 3.99
N VAL A 16 -4.31 1.15 4.94
CA VAL A 16 -3.58 -0.10 5.17
C VAL A 16 -3.64 -0.48 6.64
N GLU A 17 -3.39 -1.76 6.90
CA GLU A 17 -3.29 -2.25 8.28
C GLU A 17 -2.29 -3.38 8.32
N ARG A 18 -1.83 -3.68 9.52
CA ARG A 18 -0.92 -4.79 9.74
C ARG A 18 -1.35 -5.49 11.01
N ASP A 19 -1.47 -6.81 10.91
CA ASP A 19 -1.93 -7.63 12.02
C ASP A 19 -1.12 -8.93 11.96
N SER A 20 -0.46 -9.28 13.05
CA SER A 20 0.37 -10.48 13.08
C SER A 20 -0.44 -11.73 12.81
N SER A 21 -1.75 -11.69 12.99
CA SER A 21 -2.62 -12.83 12.68
C SER A 21 -2.96 -12.90 11.19
N LYS A 22 -2.59 -11.89 10.40
CA LYS A 22 -2.86 -11.85 8.95
C LYS A 22 -1.55 -11.93 8.22
N LEU A 23 -1.35 -12.99 7.45
CA LEU A 23 -0.23 -13.13 6.52
C LEU A 23 1.13 -12.83 7.16
N GLY A 24 1.28 -13.20 8.43
CA GLY A 24 2.56 -13.03 9.12
C GLY A 24 2.92 -11.59 9.43
N GLY A 25 1.93 -10.69 9.45
CA GLY A 25 2.18 -9.31 9.82
C GLY A 25 2.56 -8.39 8.68
N VAL A 26 2.39 -8.83 7.43
CA VAL A 26 2.66 -7.93 6.30
C VAL A 26 1.56 -6.87 6.21
N TRP A 27 1.90 -5.75 5.57
CA TRP A 27 0.92 -4.70 5.33
C TRP A 27 -0.10 -5.17 4.30
N VAL A 28 -1.38 -5.01 4.61
CA VAL A 28 -2.48 -5.35 3.71
C VAL A 28 -3.39 -4.12 3.57
N PHE A 29 -4.19 -4.11 2.50
CA PHE A 29 -5.23 -3.09 2.39
C PHE A 29 -6.25 -3.33 3.51
N ARG A 30 -6.61 -2.24 4.20
CA ARG A 30 -7.48 -2.34 5.38
C ARG A 30 -8.78 -3.06 5.04
N GLY A 31 -9.16 -4.00 5.88
CA GLY A 31 -10.36 -4.79 5.68
C GLY A 31 -10.22 -5.94 4.72
N THR A 32 -9.01 -6.20 4.22
CA THR A 32 -8.76 -7.28 3.28
C THR A 32 -7.58 -8.13 3.74
N ARG A 33 -7.32 -9.20 3.00
CA ARG A 33 -6.09 -9.98 3.16
C ARG A 33 -5.15 -9.77 1.97
N VAL A 34 -5.37 -8.71 1.19
CA VAL A 34 -4.58 -8.43 -0.01
C VAL A 34 -3.34 -7.64 0.41
N PRO A 35 -2.14 -8.19 0.26
CA PRO A 35 -0.92 -7.46 0.60
C PRO A 35 -0.79 -6.20 -0.26
N VAL A 36 -0.31 -5.14 0.35
CA VAL A 36 -0.05 -3.91 -0.41
C VAL A 36 0.95 -4.17 -1.53
N SER A 37 1.92 -5.07 -1.29
CA SER A 37 2.91 -5.40 -2.31
C SER A 37 2.28 -5.97 -3.57
N ALA A 38 1.10 -6.61 -3.47
CA ALA A 38 0.43 -7.17 -4.65
C ALA A 38 0.09 -6.07 -5.66
N LEU A 39 -0.24 -4.88 -5.17
CA LEU A 39 -0.51 -3.76 -6.08
C LEU A 39 0.73 -3.45 -6.92
N PHE A 40 1.88 -3.30 -6.26
CA PHE A 40 3.10 -2.92 -6.97
C PHE A 40 3.57 -4.02 -7.89
N GLU A 41 3.43 -5.28 -7.48
CA GLU A 41 3.80 -6.41 -8.32
C GLU A 41 2.96 -6.45 -9.59
N ASN A 42 1.67 -6.21 -9.46
CA ASN A 42 0.78 -6.21 -10.63
C ASN A 42 1.07 -5.04 -11.56
N LEU A 43 1.30 -3.86 -10.99
CA LEU A 43 1.64 -2.69 -11.81
C LEU A 43 2.95 -2.92 -12.54
N LEU A 44 3.92 -3.53 -11.87
CA LEU A 44 5.22 -3.82 -12.47
C LEU A 44 5.06 -4.78 -13.65
N ASP A 45 4.10 -5.69 -13.57
CA ASP A 45 3.80 -6.64 -14.63
C ASP A 45 2.97 -6.03 -15.76
N GLY A 46 2.61 -4.77 -15.65
CA GLY A 46 1.90 -4.06 -16.71
C GLY A 46 0.40 -3.92 -16.51
N ALA A 47 -0.12 -4.34 -15.36
CA ALA A 47 -1.55 -4.19 -15.09
C ALA A 47 -1.89 -2.71 -14.82
N THR A 48 -3.09 -2.33 -15.17
CA THR A 48 -3.62 -1.03 -14.79
C THR A 48 -4.24 -1.12 -13.40
N ILE A 49 -4.46 0.04 -12.80
CA ILE A 49 -5.14 0.08 -11.50
C ILE A 49 -6.53 -0.53 -11.61
N ASP A 50 -7.26 -0.23 -12.69
CA ASP A 50 -8.60 -0.77 -12.89
C ASP A 50 -8.56 -2.29 -12.98
N GLU A 51 -7.56 -2.85 -13.66
CA GLU A 51 -7.42 -4.30 -13.73
C GLU A 51 -7.15 -4.89 -12.35
N PHE A 52 -6.24 -4.26 -11.60
CA PHE A 52 -5.95 -4.71 -10.25
C PHE A 52 -7.23 -4.74 -9.41
N LEU A 53 -8.01 -3.67 -9.47
CA LEU A 53 -9.24 -3.59 -8.68
C LEU A 53 -10.26 -4.64 -9.10
N SER A 54 -10.28 -5.00 -10.38
CA SER A 54 -11.20 -6.04 -10.85
C SER A 54 -10.81 -7.41 -10.31
N TRP A 55 -9.52 -7.65 -10.11
CA TRP A 55 -9.03 -8.93 -9.59
C TRP A 55 -9.11 -9.01 -8.07
N PHE A 56 -9.11 -7.87 -7.38
CA PHE A 56 -9.16 -7.82 -5.92
C PHE A 56 -10.31 -6.92 -5.48
N PRO A 57 -11.54 -7.39 -5.64
CA PRO A 57 -12.71 -6.51 -5.43
C PRO A 57 -12.90 -6.02 -4.00
N GLY A 58 -12.19 -6.61 -3.04
CA GLY A 58 -12.24 -6.10 -1.67
C GLY A 58 -11.44 -4.84 -1.45
N VAL A 59 -10.57 -4.50 -2.40
CA VAL A 59 -9.76 -3.28 -2.33
C VAL A 59 -10.49 -2.16 -3.05
N GLU A 60 -10.51 -0.98 -2.45
CA GLU A 60 -11.19 0.17 -3.03
C GLU A 60 -10.19 1.07 -3.74
N LYS A 61 -10.65 1.76 -4.78
CA LYS A 61 -9.78 2.64 -5.54
C LYS A 61 -9.15 3.70 -4.66
N ALA A 62 -9.91 4.24 -3.70
CA ALA A 62 -9.38 5.26 -2.79
C ALA A 62 -8.21 4.72 -1.98
N GLN A 63 -8.23 3.43 -1.64
CA GLN A 63 -7.11 2.82 -0.91
C GLN A 63 -5.87 2.74 -1.78
N VAL A 64 -6.05 2.34 -3.04
CA VAL A 64 -4.93 2.28 -3.98
C VAL A 64 -4.32 3.66 -4.18
N GLU A 65 -5.17 4.66 -4.36
CA GLU A 65 -4.69 6.02 -4.57
C GLU A 65 -3.93 6.54 -3.35
N ALA A 66 -4.44 6.25 -2.15
CA ALA A 66 -3.77 6.67 -0.92
C ALA A 66 -2.40 6.05 -0.79
N VAL A 67 -2.27 4.76 -1.13
CA VAL A 67 -0.99 4.06 -1.08
C VAL A 67 -0.01 4.66 -2.08
N LEU A 68 -0.45 4.87 -3.31
CA LEU A 68 0.43 5.43 -4.33
C LEU A 68 0.86 6.84 -3.98
N GLU A 69 -0.05 7.64 -3.46
CA GLU A 69 0.26 8.99 -3.06
C GLU A 69 1.25 9.01 -1.89
N HIS A 70 1.08 8.09 -0.95
CA HIS A 70 2.00 7.96 0.17
C HIS A 70 3.42 7.67 -0.32
N GLU A 71 3.56 6.75 -1.27
CA GLU A 71 4.86 6.42 -1.82
C GLU A 71 5.45 7.58 -2.59
N LEU A 72 4.62 8.29 -3.34
CA LEU A 72 5.09 9.44 -4.08
C LEU A 72 5.63 10.52 -3.14
N GLN A 73 4.94 10.77 -2.04
CA GLN A 73 5.41 11.73 -1.05
C GLN A 73 6.71 11.30 -0.42
N SER A 74 6.86 9.99 -0.14
CA SER A 74 8.12 9.47 0.38
C SER A 74 9.27 9.75 -0.56
N LEU A 75 9.05 9.53 -1.85
CA LEU A 75 10.09 9.77 -2.85
C LEU A 75 10.42 11.25 -2.93
N SER A 76 9.42 12.11 -2.85
CA SER A 76 9.65 13.55 -2.89
C SER A 76 10.47 14.02 -1.70
N LEU A 77 10.20 13.46 -0.53
CA LEU A 77 10.96 13.81 0.68
C LEU A 77 12.39 13.29 0.61
N ALA A 78 12.57 12.14 0.00
CA ALA A 78 13.89 11.52 -0.10
C ALA A 78 14.75 12.15 -1.18
N GLY A 79 14.10 12.66 -2.21
CA GLY A 79 14.78 13.19 -3.36
C GLY A 79 15.03 14.65 -3.36
#